data_28d3dbd45c88a7a78857c400fa7333b1
#
_entry.id   28d3dbd45c88a7a78857c400fa7333b1
#
_cell.length_a   1.000
_cell.length_b   1.000
_cell.length_c   1.000
_cell.angle_alpha   90.00
_cell.angle_beta   90.00
_cell.angle_gamma   90.00
#
_symmetry.space_group_name_H-M   'P 1'
#
loop_
_entity.id
_entity.type
_entity.pdbx_description
1 polymer ?
#
loop_
_entity_poly.entity_id
_entity_poly.type
_entity_poly.pdbx_seq_one_letter_code
_entity_poly.pdbx_strand_id
1 'polypeptide(L)'
;ALKDLAPLATKMEGYYSAKTYLSDGYAQAEADRQQYLPLYDKFTAAYESFNSLVDKHNEDLQAAQLEAMKKAGKKNTALFLEIGLKASHIVDELAKPTYDAAAVEQQLKDLESLNNALDSEEAKSYKRDMNSFIGEVREYLASGDDAKKFNDMVEEYNDTIDTANRMDTSKLDSQK
;
A
#
# COMPACT_ATOMS: atom_id res chain seq x y z
N ALA A 1 -12.19 13.48 18.95
CA ALA A 1 -12.05 14.15 17.63
C ALA A 1 -13.25 13.85 16.72
N LEU A 2 -13.53 12.58 16.37
CA LEU A 2 -14.62 12.26 15.42
C LEU A 2 -16.01 12.68 15.92
N LYS A 3 -16.29 12.51 17.22
CA LYS A 3 -17.57 12.90 17.85
C LYS A 3 -17.86 14.41 17.76
N ASP A 4 -16.81 15.20 17.67
CA ASP A 4 -16.93 16.68 17.62
C ASP A 4 -16.88 17.16 16.17
N LEU A 5 -16.07 16.47 15.32
CA LEU A 5 -15.88 16.82 13.92
C LEU A 5 -17.14 16.52 13.09
N ALA A 6 -17.78 15.36 13.27
CA ALA A 6 -18.89 14.92 12.44
C ALA A 6 -20.12 15.87 12.53
N PRO A 7 -20.57 16.31 13.72
CA PRO A 7 -21.68 17.27 13.81
C PRO A 7 -21.35 18.62 13.15
N LEU A 8 -20.11 19.08 13.28
CA LEU A 8 -19.67 20.33 12.65
C LEU A 8 -19.63 20.21 11.13
N ALA A 9 -19.12 19.10 10.60
CA ALA A 9 -19.13 18.81 9.15
C ALA A 9 -20.56 18.79 8.58
N THR A 10 -21.51 18.13 9.27
CA THR A 10 -22.94 18.12 8.88
C THR A 10 -23.54 19.53 8.90
N LYS A 11 -23.21 20.34 9.92
CA LYS A 11 -23.65 21.74 9.99
C LYS A 11 -23.14 22.56 8.81
N MET A 12 -21.85 22.40 8.47
CA MET A 12 -21.20 23.07 7.33
C MET A 12 -21.85 22.63 6.00
N GLU A 13 -22.10 21.34 5.84
CA GLU A 13 -22.80 20.80 4.67
C GLU A 13 -24.19 21.46 4.49
N GLY A 14 -24.98 21.54 5.56
CA GLY A 14 -26.29 22.21 5.54
C GLY A 14 -26.19 23.70 5.16
N TYR A 15 -25.21 24.40 5.72
CA TYR A 15 -24.95 25.81 5.42
C TYR A 15 -24.63 26.04 3.93
N TYR A 16 -23.75 25.22 3.34
CA TYR A 16 -23.36 25.34 1.93
C TYR A 16 -24.47 24.84 1.00
N SER A 17 -25.15 23.77 1.33
CA SER A 17 -26.27 23.24 0.52
C SER A 17 -27.43 24.22 0.45
N ALA A 18 -27.76 24.92 1.55
CA ALA A 18 -28.77 25.96 1.60
C ALA A 18 -28.29 27.29 1.00
N LYS A 19 -27.02 27.41 0.59
CA LYS A 19 -26.41 28.66 0.06
C LYS A 19 -26.55 29.84 1.00
N THR A 20 -26.57 29.61 2.32
CA THR A 20 -26.77 30.65 3.35
C THR A 20 -25.66 31.71 3.29
N TYR A 21 -24.47 31.36 2.78
CA TYR A 21 -23.36 32.27 2.55
C TYR A 21 -23.71 33.47 1.65
N LEU A 22 -24.74 33.36 0.81
CA LEU A 22 -25.23 34.48 -0.02
C LEU A 22 -25.90 35.57 0.81
N SER A 23 -26.43 35.25 1.99
CA SER A 23 -27.15 36.18 2.87
C SER A 23 -26.27 36.72 4.01
N ASP A 24 -25.26 35.99 4.48
CA ASP A 24 -24.41 36.37 5.60
C ASP A 24 -22.98 36.78 5.21
N GLY A 25 -22.65 36.79 3.91
CA GLY A 25 -21.33 37.14 3.43
C GLY A 25 -20.21 36.23 3.93
N TYR A 26 -20.47 34.94 4.12
CA TYR A 26 -19.55 33.91 4.63
C TYR A 26 -19.18 34.04 6.13
N ALA A 27 -19.89 34.86 6.91
CA ALA A 27 -19.54 35.04 8.32
C ALA A 27 -19.61 33.72 9.13
N GLN A 28 -20.66 32.90 8.88
CA GLN A 28 -20.77 31.61 9.55
C GLN A 28 -19.72 30.62 9.05
N ALA A 29 -19.36 30.65 7.74
CA ALA A 29 -18.34 29.79 7.17
C ALA A 29 -16.98 30.00 7.83
N GLU A 30 -16.59 31.26 8.08
CA GLU A 30 -15.32 31.57 8.75
C GLU A 30 -15.34 31.11 10.21
N ALA A 31 -16.44 31.29 10.94
CA ALA A 31 -16.56 30.82 12.31
C ALA A 31 -16.50 29.28 12.39
N ASP A 32 -17.14 28.57 11.44
CA ASP A 32 -17.11 27.12 11.38
C ASP A 32 -15.73 26.60 10.96
N ARG A 33 -15.03 27.28 10.06
CA ARG A 33 -13.65 26.95 9.66
C ARG A 33 -12.68 27.00 10.84
N GLN A 34 -12.78 28.03 11.66
CA GLN A 34 -11.93 28.17 12.85
C GLN A 34 -12.13 27.04 13.87
N GLN A 35 -13.33 26.48 13.95
CA GLN A 35 -13.61 25.32 14.79
C GLN A 35 -13.22 24.00 14.11
N TYR A 36 -13.41 23.91 12.79
CA TYR A 36 -13.18 22.69 12.01
C TYR A 36 -11.69 22.34 11.94
N LEU A 37 -10.82 23.30 11.61
CA LEU A 37 -9.40 23.04 11.38
C LEU A 37 -8.72 22.35 12.57
N PRO A 38 -8.83 22.83 13.83
CA PRO A 38 -8.19 22.16 14.97
C PRO A 38 -8.76 20.77 15.27
N LEU A 39 -10.04 20.53 14.96
CA LEU A 39 -10.66 19.22 15.13
C LEU A 39 -10.21 18.25 14.03
N TYR A 40 -10.06 18.76 12.81
CA TYR A 40 -9.54 17.99 11.68
C TYR A 40 -8.08 17.57 11.91
N ASP A 41 -7.23 18.50 12.36
CA ASP A 41 -5.83 18.19 12.69
C ASP A 41 -5.72 17.12 13.78
N LYS A 42 -6.55 17.20 14.82
CA LYS A 42 -6.62 16.16 15.88
C LYS A 42 -7.11 14.81 15.33
N PHE A 43 -8.06 14.84 14.41
CA PHE A 43 -8.55 13.62 13.76
C PHE A 43 -7.45 12.99 12.90
N THR A 44 -6.79 13.79 12.07
CA THR A 44 -5.70 13.32 11.19
C THR A 44 -4.57 12.71 12.00
N ALA A 45 -4.10 13.38 13.04
CA ALA A 45 -3.05 12.85 13.91
C ALA A 45 -3.43 11.53 14.60
N ALA A 46 -4.69 11.40 15.05
CA ALA A 46 -5.18 10.15 15.64
C ALA A 46 -5.32 9.04 14.59
N TYR A 47 -5.74 9.37 13.39
CA TYR A 47 -5.87 8.43 12.27
C TYR A 47 -4.50 7.91 11.81
N GLU A 48 -3.52 8.79 11.66
CA GLU A 48 -2.13 8.44 11.34
C GLU A 48 -1.52 7.51 12.40
N SER A 49 -1.72 7.84 13.69
CA SER A 49 -1.27 6.99 14.79
C SER A 49 -1.93 5.61 14.78
N PHE A 50 -3.23 5.55 14.49
CA PHE A 50 -3.96 4.27 14.36
C PHE A 50 -3.41 3.45 13.20
N ASN A 51 -3.26 4.05 12.00
CA ASN A 51 -2.71 3.34 10.84
C ASN A 51 -1.31 2.82 11.12
N SER A 52 -0.43 3.64 11.70
CA SER A 52 0.93 3.19 12.06
C SER A 52 0.95 1.99 13.02
N LEU A 53 -0.01 1.92 13.97
CA LEU A 53 -0.14 0.75 14.86
C LEU A 53 -0.64 -0.48 14.12
N VAL A 54 -1.58 -0.31 13.19
CA VAL A 54 -2.10 -1.41 12.35
C VAL A 54 -0.99 -1.94 11.44
N ASP A 55 -0.25 -1.05 10.78
CA ASP A 55 0.85 -1.42 9.88
C ASP A 55 1.92 -2.21 10.63
N LYS A 56 2.36 -1.69 11.78
CA LYS A 56 3.33 -2.39 12.63
C LYS A 56 2.84 -3.77 13.09
N HIS A 57 1.57 -3.88 13.48
CA HIS A 57 1.02 -5.17 13.88
C HIS A 57 0.97 -6.16 12.71
N ASN A 58 0.63 -5.68 11.52
CA ASN A 58 0.64 -6.51 10.30
C ASN A 58 2.06 -6.96 9.96
N GLU A 59 3.06 -6.09 10.03
CA GLU A 59 4.48 -6.43 9.83
C GLU A 59 4.94 -7.52 10.82
N ASP A 60 4.62 -7.38 12.11
CA ASP A 60 4.97 -8.36 13.14
C ASP A 60 4.32 -9.73 12.87
N LEU A 61 3.04 -9.75 12.45
CA LEU A 61 2.32 -10.98 12.08
C LEU A 61 2.93 -11.64 10.85
N GLN A 62 3.25 -10.88 9.83
CA GLN A 62 3.85 -11.37 8.59
C GLN A 62 5.25 -11.94 8.84
N ALA A 63 6.05 -11.26 9.65
CA ALA A 63 7.37 -11.77 10.06
C ALA A 63 7.24 -13.10 10.83
N ALA A 64 6.28 -13.21 11.75
CA ALA A 64 6.02 -14.43 12.49
C ALA A 64 5.55 -15.58 11.58
N GLN A 65 4.69 -15.29 10.60
CA GLN A 65 4.24 -16.27 9.61
C GLN A 65 5.40 -16.76 8.74
N LEU A 66 6.24 -15.87 8.24
CA LEU A 66 7.41 -16.20 7.44
C LEU A 66 8.36 -17.13 8.20
N GLU A 67 8.66 -16.82 9.46
CA GLU A 67 9.48 -17.66 10.33
C GLU A 67 8.84 -19.03 10.60
N ALA A 68 7.53 -19.09 10.80
CA ALA A 68 6.81 -20.35 10.99
C ALA A 68 6.88 -21.23 9.73
N MET A 69 6.75 -20.65 8.52
CA MET A 69 6.87 -21.39 7.26
C MET A 69 8.30 -21.89 7.04
N LYS A 70 9.32 -21.07 7.32
CA LYS A 70 10.74 -21.49 7.27
C LYS A 70 11.02 -22.67 8.22
N LYS A 71 10.55 -22.60 9.46
CA LYS A 71 10.69 -23.68 10.47
C LYS A 71 9.95 -24.97 10.08
N ALA A 72 8.80 -24.84 9.42
CA ALA A 72 8.04 -25.97 8.91
C ALA A 72 8.62 -26.60 7.63
N GLY A 73 9.73 -26.08 7.11
CA GLY A 73 10.34 -26.54 5.86
C GLY A 73 9.56 -26.19 4.59
N LYS A 74 8.58 -25.31 4.70
CA LYS A 74 7.75 -24.84 3.57
C LYS A 74 8.47 -23.74 2.78
N LYS A 75 9.49 -24.16 2.03
CA LYS A 75 10.42 -23.25 1.35
C LYS A 75 9.73 -22.33 0.35
N ASN A 76 8.90 -22.89 -0.55
CA ASN A 76 8.25 -22.11 -1.60
C ASN A 76 7.14 -21.22 -1.03
N THR A 77 6.40 -21.67 -0.02
CA THR A 77 5.43 -20.84 0.70
C THR A 77 6.13 -19.66 1.38
N ALA A 78 7.27 -19.88 2.03
CA ALA A 78 8.04 -18.81 2.65
C ALA A 78 8.57 -17.80 1.61
N LEU A 79 9.12 -18.26 0.49
CA LEU A 79 9.56 -17.40 -0.62
C LEU A 79 8.40 -16.58 -1.20
N PHE A 80 7.25 -17.21 -1.44
CA PHE A 80 6.06 -16.53 -1.94
C PHE A 80 5.63 -15.38 -1.02
N LEU A 81 5.56 -15.61 0.29
CA LEU A 81 5.24 -14.58 1.28
C LEU A 81 6.29 -13.45 1.28
N GLU A 82 7.58 -13.79 1.24
CA GLU A 82 8.67 -12.80 1.26
C GLU A 82 8.71 -11.95 -0.01
N ILE A 83 8.41 -12.53 -1.17
CA ILE A 83 8.26 -11.83 -2.46
C ILE A 83 7.12 -10.81 -2.38
N GLY A 84 5.94 -11.23 -1.91
CA GLY A 84 4.78 -10.35 -1.77
C GLY A 84 5.06 -9.14 -0.85
N LEU A 85 5.70 -9.39 0.30
CA LEU A 85 6.11 -8.33 1.23
C LEU A 85 7.09 -7.34 0.61
N LYS A 86 8.13 -7.83 -0.07
CA LYS A 86 9.10 -6.94 -0.72
C LYS A 86 8.47 -6.12 -1.85
N ALA A 87 7.59 -6.72 -2.64
CA ALA A 87 6.88 -6.01 -3.71
C ALA A 87 6.00 -4.89 -3.13
N SER A 88 5.23 -5.16 -2.06
CA SER A 88 4.44 -4.15 -1.36
C SER A 88 5.32 -3.00 -0.86
N HIS A 89 6.43 -3.30 -0.18
CA HIS A 89 7.34 -2.27 0.35
C HIS A 89 7.94 -1.40 -0.76
N ILE A 90 8.24 -1.96 -1.94
CA ILE A 90 8.72 -1.17 -3.09
C ILE A 90 7.64 -0.18 -3.55
N VAL A 91 6.39 -0.63 -3.68
CA VAL A 91 5.27 0.25 -4.08
C VAL A 91 5.07 1.35 -3.04
N ASP A 92 5.06 1.00 -1.75
CA ASP A 92 4.88 1.96 -0.65
C ASP A 92 6.01 3.00 -0.60
N GLU A 93 7.25 2.58 -0.87
CA GLU A 93 8.40 3.49 -0.95
C GLU A 93 8.28 4.46 -2.11
N LEU A 94 7.94 3.96 -3.31
CA LEU A 94 7.78 4.76 -4.51
C LEU A 94 6.55 5.68 -4.49
N ALA A 95 5.55 5.39 -3.65
CA ALA A 95 4.40 6.26 -3.43
C ALA A 95 4.69 7.49 -2.55
N LYS A 96 5.86 7.54 -1.89
CA LYS A 96 6.25 8.69 -1.08
C LYS A 96 6.62 9.89 -1.95
N PRO A 97 6.41 11.13 -1.47
CA PRO A 97 6.82 12.34 -2.19
C PRO A 97 8.32 12.40 -2.52
N THR A 98 9.14 11.71 -1.72
CA THR A 98 10.59 11.56 -1.94
C THR A 98 11.00 10.15 -1.50
N TYR A 99 11.82 9.50 -2.29
CA TYR A 99 12.34 8.16 -2.01
C TYR A 99 13.83 8.06 -2.39
N ASP A 100 14.52 7.05 -1.86
CA ASP A 100 15.90 6.73 -2.21
C ASP A 100 15.90 5.72 -3.37
N ALA A 101 16.14 6.20 -4.59
CA ALA A 101 16.17 5.36 -5.79
C ALA A 101 17.22 4.24 -5.70
N ALA A 102 18.38 4.48 -5.08
CA ALA A 102 19.42 3.46 -4.94
C ALA A 102 19.00 2.35 -3.96
N ALA A 103 18.30 2.71 -2.88
CA ALA A 103 17.72 1.75 -1.96
C ALA A 103 16.62 0.91 -2.62
N VAL A 104 15.75 1.53 -3.44
CA VAL A 104 14.72 0.81 -4.22
C VAL A 104 15.36 -0.14 -5.23
N GLU A 105 16.39 0.29 -5.97
CA GLU A 105 17.12 -0.60 -6.88
C GLU A 105 17.72 -1.83 -6.18
N GLN A 106 18.23 -1.66 -4.96
CA GLN A 106 18.73 -2.80 -4.18
C GLN A 106 17.60 -3.74 -3.77
N GLN A 107 16.48 -3.20 -3.30
CA GLN A 107 15.28 -4.00 -2.96
C GLN A 107 14.76 -4.76 -4.18
N LEU A 108 14.81 -4.15 -5.36
CA LEU A 108 14.38 -4.76 -6.62
C LEU A 108 15.27 -5.94 -7.02
N LYS A 109 16.60 -5.84 -6.84
CA LYS A 109 17.53 -6.96 -7.06
C LYS A 109 17.26 -8.12 -6.11
N ASP A 110 16.98 -7.81 -4.84
CA ASP A 110 16.62 -8.82 -3.86
C ASP A 110 15.31 -9.51 -4.21
N LEU A 111 14.29 -8.74 -4.63
CA LEU A 111 12.99 -9.25 -5.10
C LEU A 111 13.17 -10.19 -6.30
N GLU A 112 13.95 -9.78 -7.29
CA GLU A 112 14.28 -10.60 -8.48
C GLU A 112 14.96 -11.92 -8.08
N SER A 113 15.90 -11.86 -7.15
CA SER A 113 16.59 -13.05 -6.63
C SER A 113 15.61 -14.02 -5.95
N LEU A 114 14.71 -13.51 -5.11
CA LEU A 114 13.69 -14.32 -4.45
C LEU A 114 12.72 -14.93 -5.47
N ASN A 115 12.25 -14.13 -6.44
CA ASN A 115 11.35 -14.59 -7.49
C ASN A 115 11.99 -15.71 -8.33
N ASN A 116 13.29 -15.61 -8.63
CA ASN A 116 14.03 -16.65 -9.34
C ASN A 116 14.17 -17.93 -8.50
N ALA A 117 14.35 -17.79 -7.17
CA ALA A 117 14.50 -18.92 -6.25
C ALA A 117 13.18 -19.67 -5.97
N LEU A 118 12.02 -19.08 -6.27
CA LEU A 118 10.71 -19.71 -6.13
C LEU A 118 10.56 -20.82 -7.19
N ASP A 119 10.64 -22.08 -6.75
CA ASP A 119 10.59 -23.26 -7.63
C ASP A 119 9.31 -24.08 -7.35
N SER A 120 8.20 -23.65 -7.97
CA SER A 120 6.91 -24.34 -7.90
C SER A 120 6.16 -24.20 -9.22
N GLU A 121 5.58 -25.30 -9.71
CA GLU A 121 4.70 -25.29 -10.90
C GLU A 121 3.48 -24.39 -10.67
N GLU A 122 2.91 -24.42 -9.44
CA GLU A 122 1.77 -23.59 -9.04
C GLU A 122 2.08 -22.10 -9.15
N ALA A 123 3.34 -21.71 -8.92
CA ALA A 123 3.76 -20.31 -8.91
C ALA A 123 4.17 -19.75 -10.29
N LYS A 124 4.09 -20.52 -11.38
CA LYS A 124 4.60 -20.08 -12.70
C LYS A 124 3.98 -18.78 -13.20
N SER A 125 2.66 -18.65 -13.10
CA SER A 125 1.97 -17.42 -13.53
C SER A 125 2.35 -16.24 -12.63
N TYR A 126 2.36 -16.45 -11.33
CA TYR A 126 2.79 -15.44 -10.35
C TYR A 126 4.22 -14.95 -10.62
N LYS A 127 5.16 -15.87 -10.87
CA LYS A 127 6.55 -15.50 -11.21
C LYS A 127 6.66 -14.64 -12.46
N ARG A 128 5.85 -14.95 -13.48
CA ARG A 128 5.83 -14.16 -14.72
C ARG A 128 5.30 -12.76 -14.47
N ASP A 129 4.17 -12.65 -13.77
CA ASP A 129 3.53 -11.36 -13.50
C ASP A 129 4.42 -10.51 -12.56
N MET A 130 5.09 -11.16 -11.58
CA MET A 130 6.11 -10.49 -10.75
C MET A 130 7.30 -9.99 -11.59
N ASN A 131 7.73 -10.70 -12.62
CA ASN A 131 8.78 -10.21 -13.53
C ASN A 131 8.30 -8.99 -14.35
N SER A 132 7.03 -8.96 -14.77
CA SER A 132 6.43 -7.78 -15.42
C SER A 132 6.43 -6.58 -14.46
N PHE A 133 5.97 -6.77 -13.22
CA PHE A 133 6.04 -5.73 -12.18
C PHE A 133 7.46 -5.20 -11.97
N ILE A 134 8.46 -6.09 -11.84
CA ILE A 134 9.88 -5.71 -11.72
C ILE A 134 10.33 -4.87 -12.93
N GLY A 135 9.85 -5.21 -14.13
CA GLY A 135 10.10 -4.44 -15.35
C GLY A 135 9.54 -3.02 -15.27
N GLU A 136 8.27 -2.88 -14.89
CA GLU A 136 7.61 -1.57 -14.77
C GLU A 136 8.24 -0.70 -13.67
N VAL A 137 8.68 -1.28 -12.54
CA VAL A 137 9.45 -0.52 -11.54
C VAL A 137 10.72 0.06 -12.14
N ARG A 138 11.47 -0.72 -12.95
CA ARG A 138 12.68 -0.22 -13.64
C ARG A 138 12.36 0.90 -14.62
N GLU A 139 11.26 0.76 -15.38
CA GLU A 139 10.82 1.80 -16.31
C GLU A 139 10.43 3.08 -15.57
N TYR A 140 9.71 2.96 -14.44
CA TYR A 140 9.37 4.12 -13.60
C TYR A 140 10.63 4.82 -13.08
N LEU A 141 11.57 4.09 -12.48
CA LEU A 141 12.84 4.66 -11.99
C LEU A 141 13.64 5.36 -13.10
N ALA A 142 13.60 4.84 -14.32
CA ALA A 142 14.27 5.44 -15.47
C ALA A 142 13.53 6.66 -16.06
N SER A 143 12.25 6.82 -15.76
CA SER A 143 11.39 7.87 -16.35
C SER A 143 11.51 9.24 -15.69
N GLY A 144 12.13 9.33 -14.50
CA GLY A 144 12.20 10.56 -13.70
C GLY A 144 10.86 10.96 -13.13
N ASP A 145 10.18 10.02 -12.47
CA ASP A 145 8.91 10.20 -11.74
C ASP A 145 7.69 10.50 -12.67
N ASP A 146 7.65 9.89 -13.86
CA ASP A 146 6.49 9.98 -14.75
C ASP A 146 5.25 9.34 -14.14
N ALA A 147 4.18 10.13 -13.97
CA ALA A 147 2.94 9.69 -13.33
C ALA A 147 2.24 8.55 -14.10
N LYS A 148 2.39 8.48 -15.42
CA LYS A 148 1.84 7.38 -16.22
C LYS A 148 2.59 6.09 -15.91
N LYS A 149 3.92 6.13 -15.86
CA LYS A 149 4.76 4.98 -15.52
C LYS A 149 4.52 4.49 -14.08
N PHE A 150 4.25 5.41 -13.15
CA PHE A 150 3.81 5.04 -11.81
C PHE A 150 2.49 4.24 -11.84
N ASN A 151 1.50 4.69 -12.62
CA ASN A 151 0.23 4.00 -12.75
C ASN A 151 0.39 2.63 -13.45
N ASP A 152 1.20 2.54 -14.49
CA ASP A 152 1.50 1.29 -15.20
C ASP A 152 2.12 0.26 -14.21
N MET A 153 3.06 0.69 -13.38
CA MET A 153 3.66 -0.13 -12.31
C MET A 153 2.63 -0.61 -11.27
N VAL A 154 1.73 0.28 -10.83
CA VAL A 154 0.68 -0.07 -9.87
C VAL A 154 -0.32 -1.06 -10.48
N GLU A 155 -0.64 -0.95 -11.76
CA GLU A 155 -1.50 -1.88 -12.49
C GLU A 155 -0.86 -3.29 -12.52
N GLU A 156 0.41 -3.42 -12.90
CA GLU A 156 1.13 -4.70 -12.88
C GLU A 156 1.25 -5.30 -11.48
N TYR A 157 1.42 -4.46 -10.45
CA TYR A 157 1.39 -4.92 -9.06
C TYR A 157 0.03 -5.52 -8.69
N ASN A 158 -1.07 -4.86 -9.06
CA ASN A 158 -2.42 -5.37 -8.82
C ASN A 158 -2.69 -6.67 -9.58
N ASP A 159 -2.22 -6.81 -10.82
CA ASP A 159 -2.33 -8.04 -11.60
C ASP A 159 -1.56 -9.19 -10.93
N THR A 160 -0.41 -8.88 -10.34
CA THR A 160 0.37 -9.84 -9.56
C THR A 160 -0.39 -10.31 -8.31
N ILE A 161 -1.06 -9.38 -7.59
CA ILE A 161 -1.92 -9.70 -6.43
C ILE A 161 -3.11 -10.56 -6.87
N ASP A 162 -3.75 -10.25 -7.98
CA ASP A 162 -4.88 -11.01 -8.50
C ASP A 162 -4.47 -12.44 -8.88
N THR A 163 -3.28 -12.61 -9.45
CA THR A 163 -2.72 -13.94 -9.73
C THR A 163 -2.41 -14.68 -8.44
N ALA A 164 -1.83 -14.02 -7.44
CA ALA A 164 -1.58 -14.60 -6.11
C ALA A 164 -2.87 -15.09 -5.43
N ASN A 165 -3.94 -14.30 -5.51
CA ASN A 165 -5.25 -14.62 -4.91
C ASN A 165 -5.95 -15.82 -5.59
N ARG A 166 -5.64 -16.10 -6.86
CA ARG A 166 -6.17 -17.26 -7.59
C ARG A 166 -5.36 -18.55 -7.39
N MET A 167 -4.16 -18.43 -6.84
CA MET A 167 -3.23 -19.54 -6.68
C MET A 167 -3.60 -20.41 -5.47
N ASP A 168 -3.46 -21.73 -5.62
CA ASP A 168 -3.60 -22.68 -4.51
C ASP A 168 -2.27 -22.78 -3.72
N THR A 169 -2.11 -21.91 -2.75
CA THR A 169 -0.88 -21.81 -1.94
C THR A 169 -0.53 -23.11 -1.20
N SER A 170 -1.51 -24.03 -0.99
CA SER A 170 -1.25 -25.32 -0.36
C SER A 170 -0.38 -26.25 -1.22
N LYS A 171 -0.31 -25.97 -2.53
CA LYS A 171 0.48 -26.74 -3.51
C LYS A 171 1.90 -26.22 -3.74
N LEU A 172 2.26 -25.06 -3.17
CA LEU A 172 3.56 -24.43 -3.41
C LEU A 172 4.75 -25.33 -3.05
N ASP A 173 4.63 -26.09 -1.97
CA ASP A 173 5.65 -27.01 -1.48
C ASP A 173 5.33 -28.48 -1.79
N SER A 174 4.32 -28.76 -2.63
CA SER A 174 4.03 -30.11 -3.08
C SER A 174 5.16 -30.59 -3.98
N GLN A 175 5.80 -31.71 -3.60
CA GLN A 175 6.79 -32.35 -4.46
C GLN A 175 6.12 -32.89 -5.73
N LYS A 176 6.83 -32.79 -6.87
CA LYS A 176 6.45 -33.46 -8.13
C LYS A 176 6.50 -34.96 -7.98
#